data_4d2279b378878a2a7c2caa22a2074d81
#
_entry.id   4d2279b378878a2a7c2caa22a2074d81
#
_cell.length_a   1.000
_cell.length_b   1.000
_cell.length_c   1.000
_cell.angle_alpha   90.00
_cell.angle_beta   90.00
_cell.angle_gamma   90.00
#
_symmetry.space_group_name_H-M   'P 1'
#
loop_
_entity.id
_entity.type
_entity.pdbx_description
1 polymer ?
#
loop_
_entity_poly.entity_id
_entity_poly.type
_entity_poly.pdbx_seq_one_letter_code
_entity_poly.pdbx_strand_id
1 'polypeptide(L)'
;MAQNSFTKDPHSIEWFGVDWTERLQGDGVFAADSIVSSDWTVPDGLAEADAMSMTKAAGVKLSGGVVGTTYKVTNRIVTAVNGETLDGTIEITVEDK
;
A
#
# COMPACT_ATOMS: atom_id res chain seq x y z
N MET A 1 3.77 -14.23 -3.25
CA MET A 1 4.19 -12.82 -3.33
C MET A 1 2.99 -11.92 -3.48
N ALA A 2 2.97 -10.81 -2.81
CA ALA A 2 1.87 -9.88 -2.89
C ALA A 2 1.80 -9.23 -4.27
N GLN A 3 0.58 -9.02 -4.75
CA GLN A 3 0.36 -8.30 -6.01
C GLN A 3 0.64 -6.81 -5.80
N ASN A 4 1.38 -6.22 -6.71
CA ASN A 4 1.74 -4.81 -6.63
C ASN A 4 1.26 -3.97 -7.81
N SER A 5 0.45 -4.54 -8.68
CA SER A 5 -0.13 -3.84 -9.84
C SER A 5 -1.64 -4.03 -9.84
N PHE A 6 -2.37 -2.93 -9.98
CA PHE A 6 -3.83 -2.93 -9.92
C PHE A 6 -4.41 -2.08 -11.04
N THR A 7 -5.67 -2.31 -11.36
CA THR A 7 -6.44 -1.45 -12.26
C THR A 7 -7.59 -0.80 -11.49
N LYS A 8 -7.97 0.39 -11.89
CA LYS A 8 -9.00 1.18 -11.22
C LYS A 8 -9.82 1.93 -12.26
N ASP A 9 -11.13 1.98 -12.06
CA ASP A 9 -12.02 2.86 -12.86
C ASP A 9 -11.90 4.29 -12.32
N PRO A 10 -11.92 5.32 -13.19
CA PRO A 10 -11.79 6.71 -12.72
C PRO A 10 -12.92 7.17 -11.81
N HIS A 11 -14.08 6.50 -11.89
CA HIS A 11 -15.24 6.85 -11.06
C HIS A 11 -15.35 6.01 -9.79
N SER A 12 -14.53 4.99 -9.64
CA SER A 12 -14.59 4.12 -8.46
C SER A 12 -13.82 4.71 -7.28
N ILE A 13 -14.22 4.30 -6.08
CA ILE A 13 -13.49 4.57 -4.84
C ILE A 13 -13.22 3.20 -4.26
N GLU A 14 -11.96 2.80 -4.23
CA GLU A 14 -11.60 1.41 -3.93
C GLU A 14 -10.44 1.33 -2.94
N TRP A 15 -10.39 0.22 -2.22
CA TRP A 15 -9.27 -0.11 -1.35
C TRP A 15 -8.20 -0.83 -2.14
N PHE A 16 -6.95 -0.41 -1.91
CA PHE A 16 -5.74 -1.08 -2.39
C PHE A 16 -4.84 -1.30 -1.18
N GLY A 17 -3.95 -2.26 -1.27
CA GLY A 17 -3.12 -2.54 -0.10
C GLY A 17 -1.80 -3.18 -0.42
N VAL A 18 -0.95 -3.20 0.60
CA VAL A 18 0.33 -3.91 0.60
C VAL A 18 0.27 -4.96 1.69
N ASP A 19 0.56 -6.20 1.32
CA ASP A 19 0.64 -7.31 2.27
C ASP A 19 2.11 -7.47 2.68
N TRP A 20 2.38 -7.16 3.94
CA TRP A 20 3.73 -7.24 4.51
C TRP A 20 3.98 -8.55 5.25
N THR A 21 3.05 -9.50 5.19
CA THR A 21 3.13 -10.75 5.96
C THR A 21 4.44 -11.47 5.76
N GLU A 22 4.85 -11.64 4.51
CA GLU A 22 6.06 -12.38 4.16
C GLU A 22 7.31 -11.70 4.72
N ARG A 23 7.35 -10.38 4.66
CA ARG A 23 8.49 -9.60 5.15
C ARG A 23 8.56 -9.57 6.68
N LEU A 24 7.41 -9.64 7.35
CA LEU A 24 7.32 -9.47 8.80
C LEU A 24 7.19 -10.77 9.59
N GLN A 25 7.25 -11.92 8.93
CA GLN A 25 7.02 -13.19 9.62
C GLN A 25 8.21 -13.69 10.43
N GLY A 26 9.38 -13.10 10.24
CA GLY A 26 10.60 -13.56 10.91
C GLY A 26 11.34 -14.59 10.05
N ASP A 27 12.64 -14.76 10.31
CA ASP A 27 13.48 -15.61 9.47
C ASP A 27 14.52 -16.42 10.24
N GLY A 28 14.39 -16.50 11.56
CA GLY A 28 15.36 -17.19 12.40
C GLY A 28 16.49 -16.31 12.89
N VAL A 29 16.77 -15.20 12.22
CA VAL A 29 17.73 -14.19 12.69
C VAL A 29 16.97 -13.07 13.37
N PHE A 30 15.87 -12.62 12.74
CA PHE A 30 15.02 -11.58 13.28
C PHE A 30 13.67 -12.16 13.68
N ALA A 31 13.14 -11.69 14.80
CA ALA A 31 11.83 -12.10 15.26
C ALA A 31 10.74 -11.62 14.31
N ALA A 32 9.59 -12.26 14.36
CA ALA A 32 8.42 -11.78 13.66
C ALA A 32 8.08 -10.35 14.12
N ASP A 33 7.58 -9.54 13.23
CA ASP A 33 7.37 -8.13 13.49
C ASP A 33 5.92 -7.72 13.19
N SER A 34 5.61 -6.46 13.48
CA SER A 34 4.29 -5.90 13.22
C SER A 34 4.44 -4.44 12.83
N ILE A 35 3.40 -3.91 12.20
CA ILE A 35 3.36 -2.51 11.77
C ILE A 35 2.96 -1.64 12.96
N VAL A 36 3.79 -0.67 13.30
CA VAL A 36 3.48 0.32 14.35
C VAL A 36 2.97 1.62 13.74
N SER A 37 3.40 1.94 12.53
CA SER A 37 2.88 3.10 11.80
C SER A 37 2.89 2.83 10.30
N SER A 38 1.99 3.50 9.59
CA SER A 38 1.84 3.34 8.15
C SER A 38 1.48 4.69 7.55
N ASP A 39 2.24 5.11 6.56
CA ASP A 39 2.00 6.36 5.83
C ASP A 39 1.92 6.06 4.34
N TRP A 40 1.09 6.81 3.65
CA TRP A 40 0.90 6.66 2.21
C TRP A 40 1.28 7.93 1.49
N THR A 41 2.05 7.78 0.41
CA THR A 41 2.35 8.87 -0.51
C THR A 41 1.56 8.63 -1.79
N VAL A 42 0.62 9.52 -2.06
CA VAL A 42 -0.31 9.42 -3.19
C VAL A 42 -0.01 10.56 -4.16
N PRO A 43 0.31 10.26 -5.43
CA PRO A 43 0.63 11.32 -6.39
C PRO A 43 -0.60 12.12 -6.79
N ASP A 44 -0.35 13.29 -7.37
CA ASP A 44 -1.42 14.13 -7.90
C ASP A 44 -2.24 13.35 -8.95
N GLY A 45 -3.54 13.56 -8.94
CA GLY A 45 -4.47 12.85 -9.83
C GLY A 45 -5.26 11.77 -9.13
N LEU A 46 -4.71 11.18 -8.08
CA LEU A 46 -5.45 10.32 -7.16
C LEU A 46 -5.64 11.04 -5.84
N ALA A 47 -6.67 10.67 -5.10
CA ALA A 47 -6.92 11.24 -3.79
C ALA A 47 -7.09 10.12 -2.77
N GLU A 48 -6.45 10.28 -1.62
CA GLU A 48 -6.61 9.36 -0.50
C GLU A 48 -7.92 9.69 0.21
N ALA A 49 -8.86 8.73 0.21
CA ALA A 49 -10.14 8.90 0.89
C ALA A 49 -10.09 8.35 2.31
N ASP A 50 -9.31 7.31 2.55
CA ASP A 50 -9.14 6.68 3.86
C ASP A 50 -7.90 5.80 3.84
N ALA A 51 -7.43 5.42 5.01
CA ALA A 51 -6.30 4.53 5.14
C ALA A 51 -6.47 3.66 6.38
N MET A 52 -5.89 2.46 6.35
CA MET A 52 -5.93 1.57 7.50
C MET A 52 -4.64 0.77 7.56
N SER A 53 -4.28 0.32 8.76
CA SER A 53 -3.19 -0.62 8.94
C SER A 53 -3.62 -1.73 9.88
N MET A 54 -3.10 -2.91 9.61
CA MET A 54 -3.28 -4.09 10.44
C MET A 54 -1.91 -4.55 10.90
N THR A 55 -1.86 -5.67 11.60
CA THR A 55 -0.59 -6.16 12.14
C THR A 55 0.48 -6.35 11.04
N LYS A 56 0.09 -6.89 9.89
CA LYS A 56 1.03 -7.22 8.81
C LYS A 56 0.55 -6.77 7.43
N ALA A 57 -0.33 -5.79 7.37
CA ALA A 57 -0.84 -5.28 6.10
C ALA A 57 -1.25 -3.83 6.26
N ALA A 58 -1.22 -3.08 5.17
CA ALA A 58 -1.68 -1.70 5.16
C ALA A 58 -2.55 -1.47 3.94
N GLY A 59 -3.61 -0.68 4.10
CA GLY A 59 -4.55 -0.39 3.02
C GLY A 59 -4.77 1.10 2.86
N VAL A 60 -5.09 1.50 1.65
CA VAL A 60 -5.45 2.87 1.31
C VAL A 60 -6.66 2.86 0.39
N LYS A 61 -7.59 3.76 0.65
CA LYS A 61 -8.79 3.90 -0.16
C LYS A 61 -8.57 5.10 -1.07
N LEU A 62 -8.64 4.87 -2.37
CA LEU A 62 -8.29 5.88 -3.36
C LEU A 62 -9.48 6.20 -4.26
N SER A 63 -9.59 7.48 -4.62
CA SER A 63 -10.58 7.97 -5.56
C SER A 63 -9.88 8.70 -6.70
N GLY A 64 -10.62 8.92 -7.79
CA GLY A 64 -10.13 9.71 -8.91
C GLY A 64 -9.24 8.93 -9.86
N GLY A 65 -8.37 9.65 -10.52
CA GLY A 65 -7.44 9.13 -11.52
C GLY A 65 -7.85 9.50 -12.94
N VAL A 66 -6.85 9.57 -13.81
CA VAL A 66 -7.03 9.89 -15.22
C VAL A 66 -6.82 8.63 -16.04
N VAL A 67 -7.80 8.30 -16.90
CA VAL A 67 -7.75 7.13 -17.77
C VAL A 67 -6.44 7.13 -18.58
N GLY A 68 -5.78 5.98 -18.63
CA GLY A 68 -4.53 5.82 -19.38
C GLY A 68 -3.28 6.15 -18.58
N THR A 69 -3.44 6.58 -17.32
CA THR A 69 -2.30 6.93 -16.47
C THR A 69 -2.02 5.84 -15.45
N THR A 70 -0.75 5.51 -15.24
CA THR A 70 -0.31 4.61 -14.18
C THR A 70 0.28 5.43 -13.05
N TYR A 71 -0.26 5.27 -11.85
CA TYR A 71 0.17 5.98 -10.67
C TYR A 71 0.97 5.07 -9.76
N LYS A 72 2.06 5.57 -9.22
CA LYS A 72 2.86 4.85 -8.22
C LYS A 72 2.49 5.39 -6.84
N VAL A 73 1.98 4.51 -5.99
CA VAL A 73 1.55 4.85 -4.64
C VAL A 73 2.45 4.09 -3.67
N THR A 74 3.09 4.80 -2.77
CA THR A 74 4.08 4.22 -1.86
C THR A 74 3.53 4.17 -0.45
N ASN A 75 3.65 2.99 0.17
CA ASN A 75 3.37 2.78 1.58
C ASN A 75 4.69 2.72 2.35
N ARG A 76 4.82 3.55 3.37
CA ARG A 76 5.97 3.51 4.28
C ARG A 76 5.48 3.02 5.63
N ILE A 77 6.09 1.95 6.12
CA ILE A 77 5.76 1.42 7.43
C ILE A 77 6.97 1.50 8.35
N VAL A 78 6.68 1.59 9.66
CA VAL A 78 7.69 1.43 10.71
C VAL A 78 7.29 0.21 11.51
N THR A 79 8.27 -0.64 11.81
CA THR A 79 8.01 -1.90 12.51
C THR A 79 8.26 -1.76 14.02
N ALA A 80 7.51 -2.56 14.81
CA ALA A 80 7.50 -2.43 16.26
C ALA A 80 8.69 -3.10 16.93
N VAL A 81 9.07 -4.28 16.47
CA VAL A 81 10.09 -5.09 17.15
C VAL A 81 11.50 -4.72 16.68
N ASN A 82 11.72 -4.72 15.37
CA ASN A 82 13.06 -4.46 14.83
C ASN A 82 13.30 -2.99 14.53
N GLY A 83 12.27 -2.14 14.61
CA GLY A 83 12.41 -0.70 14.40
C GLY A 83 12.81 -0.32 12.97
N GLU A 84 12.39 -1.11 12.00
CA GLU A 84 12.74 -0.85 10.60
C GLU A 84 11.75 0.09 9.94
N THR A 85 12.25 0.89 8.98
CA THR A 85 11.41 1.69 8.10
C THR A 85 11.47 1.06 6.72
N LEU A 86 10.32 0.67 6.20
CA LEU A 86 10.23 -0.07 4.94
C LEU A 86 9.25 0.61 3.99
N ASP A 87 9.60 0.65 2.71
CA ASP A 87 8.74 1.20 1.66
C ASP A 87 8.27 0.10 0.74
N GLY A 88 6.98 0.13 0.40
CA GLY A 88 6.40 -0.73 -0.62
C GLY A 88 5.61 0.12 -1.60
N THR A 89 5.84 -0.08 -2.89
CA THR A 89 5.17 0.70 -3.93
C THR A 89 4.21 -0.20 -4.70
N ILE A 90 2.98 0.30 -4.89
CA ILE A 90 2.01 -0.34 -5.76
C ILE A 90 1.78 0.56 -6.98
N GLU A 91 1.44 -0.05 -8.11
CA GLU A 91 1.13 0.67 -9.33
C GLU A 91 -0.37 0.53 -9.62
N ILE A 92 -1.01 1.64 -9.90
CA ILE A 92 -2.44 1.67 -10.19
C ILE A 92 -2.62 2.29 -11.56
N THR A 93 -3.11 1.48 -12.50
CA THR A 93 -3.43 1.94 -13.85
C THR A 93 -4.91 2.24 -13.92
N VAL A 94 -5.25 3.45 -14.33
CA VAL A 94 -6.65 3.86 -14.43
C VAL A 94 -7.16 3.51 -15.81
N GLU A 95 -8.23 2.73 -15.84
CA GLU A 95 -8.87 2.26 -17.06
C GLU A 95 -10.37 2.48 -16.96
N ASP A 96 -10.98 2.78 -18.08
CA ASP A 96 -12.43 2.91 -18.16
C ASP A 96 -13.05 1.50 -18.20
N LYS A 97 -13.71 1.12 -17.13
CA LYS A 97 -14.27 -0.22 -16.96
C LYS A 97 -15.77 -0.26 -17.14
#